data_e23a30f3a3b2adc6ae50869b9143b567
#
_entry.id   e23a30f3a3b2adc6ae50869b9143b567
#
_cell.length_a   1.000
_cell.length_b   1.000
_cell.length_c   1.000
_cell.angle_alpha   90.00
_cell.angle_beta   90.00
_cell.angle_gamma   90.00
#
_symmetry.space_group_name_H-M   'P 1'
#
loop_
_entity.id
_entity.type
_entity.pdbx_description
1 polymer ?
#
loop_
_entity_poly.entity_id
_entity_poly.type
_entity_poly.pdbx_seq_one_letter_code
_entity_poly.pdbx_strand_id
1 'polypeptide(L)'
;MSKINNPLTFIKLSQATTVCFDKENALCDGELIIKKLVILDSKYKESEVSQIISNVLNAVDERNPLADALKKQYDFELSATVKKAYSFDYETRSMGATYKGGKTVIIGLLEHISIKNKSIILKKSEEYINQGEDVYVLGQNFNESVNDLDPIALIITKDHVRESMSSAIAWLNDHNIDIKAVSSDSPIKASNIAFDAGVRNVNRQVSVENMTLEDVRGNADKYVIFGDAYREDKDAIIKSLKSKGEKVVYINDDIDDLPKAFEESKRLSNNLHRTCLLLTSKVLLAVFLTLLLVIGYNVKAFDNPFGLYRFFVLDAIISAVSVLLIMIDRRRNEVKGKLIINMLKKSLPGALMMYVAAVVIFILYSMQQNGVVSFGIYNVQTAIAMSMIAFNILGVVVLYDICSPLNKYRKSIVIAIAFIATASLATSAIISYTSNKADPVFGIPFMEMNGPAYLITAIIVIVLSGIYTVLYQIFGKDNEYEN
;
A
#
# COMPACT_ATOMS: atom_id res chain seq x y z
N MET A 1 -2.01 -13.30 4.53
CA MET A 1 -2.37 -11.86 4.48
C MET A 1 -1.10 -11.09 4.75
N SER A 2 -0.69 -10.22 3.83
CA SER A 2 0.55 -9.43 3.98
C SER A 2 0.51 -8.61 5.27
N LYS A 3 1.58 -8.64 6.04
CA LYS A 3 1.77 -7.88 7.29
C LYS A 3 1.91 -6.36 7.09
N ILE A 4 1.39 -5.78 6.00
CA ILE A 4 1.37 -4.34 5.83
C ILE A 4 0.34 -3.76 6.79
N ASN A 5 0.76 -3.42 7.99
CA ASN A 5 -0.08 -2.96 9.09
C ASN A 5 -0.69 -1.56 8.88
N ASN A 6 -0.27 -0.83 7.83
CA ASN A 6 -0.76 0.52 7.56
C ASN A 6 -1.59 0.57 6.26
N PRO A 7 -2.93 0.77 6.35
CA PRO A 7 -3.80 0.84 5.18
C PRO A 7 -3.37 1.91 4.14
N LEU A 8 -2.81 3.03 4.60
CA LEU A 8 -2.33 4.09 3.71
C LEU A 8 -1.08 3.67 2.91
N THR A 9 -0.19 2.91 3.53
CA THR A 9 0.98 2.34 2.83
C THR A 9 0.54 1.32 1.80
N PHE A 10 -0.46 0.50 2.13
CA PHE A 10 -1.03 -0.47 1.21
C PHE A 10 -1.65 0.21 -0.02
N ILE A 11 -2.41 1.31 0.15
CA ILE A 11 -2.97 2.07 -0.97
C ILE A 11 -1.88 2.72 -1.82
N LYS A 12 -0.80 3.22 -1.20
CA LYS A 12 0.34 3.81 -1.92
C LYS A 12 1.07 2.78 -2.80
N LEU A 13 1.05 1.51 -2.43
CA LEU A 13 1.65 0.43 -3.20
C LEU A 13 1.07 0.38 -4.62
N SER A 14 -0.24 0.60 -4.79
CA SER A 14 -0.91 0.59 -6.10
C SER A 14 -0.39 1.64 -7.08
N GLN A 15 0.24 2.69 -6.60
CA GLN A 15 0.74 3.81 -7.40
C GLN A 15 2.26 3.91 -7.38
N ALA A 16 2.97 2.93 -6.81
CA ALA A 16 4.40 2.96 -6.69
C ALA A 16 5.08 2.98 -8.06
N THR A 17 5.97 3.95 -8.28
CA THR A 17 6.90 3.96 -9.41
C THR A 17 8.25 3.38 -8.99
N THR A 18 8.55 3.41 -7.69
CA THR A 18 9.79 2.93 -7.11
C THR A 18 9.51 2.16 -5.83
N VAL A 19 10.07 0.96 -5.73
CA VAL A 19 10.11 0.15 -4.50
C VAL A 19 11.52 0.16 -3.95
N CYS A 20 11.64 0.57 -2.69
CA CYS A 20 12.90 0.59 -1.97
C CYS A 20 12.86 -0.51 -0.90
N PHE A 21 13.74 -1.52 -1.02
CA PHE A 21 13.83 -2.63 -0.09
C PHE A 21 14.89 -2.37 0.98
N ASP A 22 14.55 -2.68 2.22
CA ASP A 22 15.55 -2.90 3.27
C ASP A 22 16.21 -4.25 3.05
N LYS A 23 17.53 -4.27 2.93
CA LYS A 23 18.25 -5.54 2.64
C LYS A 23 18.11 -6.51 3.78
N GLU A 24 18.30 -6.03 5.01
CA GLU A 24 18.36 -6.89 6.22
C GLU A 24 17.00 -7.52 6.55
N ASN A 25 15.93 -6.78 6.37
CA ASN A 25 14.60 -7.21 6.83
C ASN A 25 13.68 -7.70 5.69
N ALA A 26 13.87 -7.17 4.47
CA ALA A 26 13.01 -7.51 3.35
C ALA A 26 13.66 -8.50 2.36
N LEU A 27 14.89 -8.24 1.90
CA LEU A 27 15.55 -9.12 0.93
C LEU A 27 16.08 -10.40 1.57
N CYS A 28 16.62 -10.31 2.79
CA CYS A 28 17.16 -11.44 3.53
C CYS A 28 16.20 -11.91 4.63
N ASP A 29 16.35 -13.17 5.06
CA ASP A 29 15.59 -13.75 6.17
C ASP A 29 16.38 -13.81 7.48
N GLY A 30 17.64 -13.33 7.46
CA GLY A 30 18.56 -13.39 8.58
C GLY A 30 19.29 -14.73 8.71
N GLU A 31 19.05 -15.70 7.82
CA GLU A 31 19.83 -16.92 7.76
C GLU A 31 21.16 -16.69 7.05
N LEU A 32 22.16 -17.49 7.43
CA LEU A 32 23.46 -17.52 6.75
C LEU A 32 23.64 -18.83 5.99
N ILE A 33 24.30 -18.75 4.84
CA ILE A 33 24.73 -19.91 4.06
C ILE A 33 26.25 -20.06 4.18
N ILE A 34 26.71 -21.25 4.54
CA ILE A 34 28.15 -21.59 4.50
C ILE A 34 28.52 -21.86 3.04
N LYS A 35 29.35 -21.02 2.44
CA LYS A 35 29.82 -21.23 1.06
C LYS A 35 31.03 -22.13 0.99
N LYS A 36 31.99 -21.93 1.90
CA LYS A 36 33.26 -22.65 1.85
C LYS A 36 33.96 -22.70 3.21
N LEU A 37 34.62 -23.77 3.47
CA LEU A 37 35.61 -23.92 4.56
C LEU A 37 37.00 -23.91 3.93
N VAL A 38 37.91 -23.06 4.41
CA VAL A 38 39.29 -22.95 3.92
C VAL A 38 40.23 -23.21 5.07
N ILE A 39 40.95 -24.34 5.03
CA ILE A 39 41.91 -24.73 6.06
C ILE A 39 43.16 -23.89 5.90
N LEU A 40 43.60 -23.21 6.95
CA LEU A 40 44.79 -22.34 6.96
C LEU A 40 46.03 -23.10 7.48
N ASP A 41 45.87 -23.97 8.48
CA ASP A 41 46.94 -24.78 9.07
C ASP A 41 46.88 -26.22 8.55
N SER A 42 47.87 -26.60 7.74
CA SER A 42 47.96 -27.91 7.10
C SER A 42 48.09 -29.12 8.08
N LYS A 43 48.25 -28.84 9.38
CA LYS A 43 48.23 -29.86 10.42
C LYS A 43 46.84 -30.43 10.64
N TYR A 44 45.78 -29.71 10.26
CA TYR A 44 44.41 -30.13 10.47
C TYR A 44 43.78 -30.67 9.17
N LYS A 45 43.10 -31.82 9.31
CA LYS A 45 42.21 -32.33 8.26
C LYS A 45 40.83 -31.73 8.40
N GLU A 46 40.05 -31.74 7.34
CA GLU A 46 38.69 -31.21 7.32
C GLU A 46 37.79 -31.86 8.40
N SER A 47 37.90 -33.13 8.60
CA SER A 47 37.19 -33.88 9.65
C SER A 47 37.52 -33.42 11.08
N GLU A 48 38.77 -33.03 11.31
CA GLU A 48 39.19 -32.50 12.61
C GLU A 48 38.68 -31.08 12.84
N VAL A 49 38.71 -30.23 11.79
CA VAL A 49 38.13 -28.91 11.84
C VAL A 49 36.62 -28.99 12.08
N SER A 50 35.92 -29.87 11.39
CA SER A 50 34.50 -30.14 11.57
C SER A 50 34.15 -30.53 13.00
N GLN A 51 34.98 -31.40 13.62
CA GLN A 51 34.80 -31.81 15.03
C GLN A 51 35.06 -30.64 16.00
N ILE A 52 36.04 -29.78 15.69
CA ILE A 52 36.32 -28.57 16.50
C ILE A 52 35.15 -27.59 16.43
N ILE A 53 34.57 -27.36 15.26
CA ILE A 53 33.37 -26.52 15.07
C ILE A 53 32.20 -27.10 15.88
N SER A 54 31.94 -28.40 15.74
CA SER A 54 30.87 -29.08 16.48
C SER A 54 31.03 -28.97 17.99
N ASN A 55 32.26 -29.14 18.50
CA ASN A 55 32.52 -28.95 19.92
C ASN A 55 32.20 -27.53 20.41
N VAL A 56 32.46 -26.51 19.60
CA VAL A 56 32.08 -25.11 19.95
C VAL A 56 30.56 -24.97 19.95
N LEU A 57 29.87 -25.49 18.93
CA LEU A 57 28.42 -25.41 18.82
C LEU A 57 27.68 -26.08 19.98
N ASN A 58 28.18 -27.27 20.40
CA ASN A 58 27.60 -27.98 21.53
C ASN A 58 27.96 -27.34 22.88
N ALA A 59 29.13 -26.68 22.99
CA ALA A 59 29.53 -25.99 24.20
C ALA A 59 28.71 -24.69 24.44
N VAL A 60 28.37 -23.98 23.39
CA VAL A 60 27.63 -22.72 23.47
C VAL A 60 26.12 -22.95 23.56
N ASP A 61 25.61 -23.98 22.89
CA ASP A 61 24.19 -24.41 22.83
C ASP A 61 23.20 -23.23 22.72
N GLU A 62 23.53 -22.29 21.88
CA GLU A 62 22.76 -21.05 21.66
C GLU A 62 22.31 -20.94 20.21
N ARG A 63 21.12 -20.35 19.98
CA ARG A 63 20.62 -20.07 18.64
C ARG A 63 21.08 -18.68 18.19
N ASN A 64 21.81 -18.63 17.11
CA ASN A 64 22.17 -17.43 16.38
C ASN A 64 22.39 -17.80 14.91
N PRO A 65 22.36 -16.84 13.96
CA PRO A 65 22.44 -17.15 12.53
C PRO A 65 23.67 -17.97 12.14
N LEU A 66 24.83 -17.69 12.75
CA LEU A 66 26.05 -18.43 12.49
C LEU A 66 25.99 -19.85 13.04
N ALA A 67 25.54 -20.01 14.28
CA ALA A 67 25.41 -21.35 14.90
C ALA A 67 24.42 -22.23 14.15
N ASP A 68 23.27 -21.67 13.77
CA ASP A 68 22.25 -22.38 13.01
C ASP A 68 22.73 -22.79 11.61
N ALA A 69 23.49 -21.94 10.92
CA ALA A 69 24.13 -22.28 9.65
C ALA A 69 25.19 -23.40 9.81
N LEU A 70 26.03 -23.27 10.82
CA LEU A 70 27.07 -24.27 11.08
C LEU A 70 26.49 -25.62 11.53
N LYS A 71 25.45 -25.64 12.38
CA LYS A 71 24.75 -26.87 12.81
C LYS A 71 24.15 -27.65 11.64
N LYS A 72 23.71 -27.00 10.58
CA LYS A 72 23.20 -27.68 9.37
C LYS A 72 24.26 -28.55 8.67
N GLN A 73 25.58 -28.26 8.87
CA GLN A 73 26.68 -28.97 8.21
C GLN A 73 27.57 -29.74 9.18
N TYR A 74 27.68 -29.31 10.46
CA TYR A 74 28.65 -29.81 11.44
C TYR A 74 27.96 -30.20 12.76
N ASP A 75 27.03 -31.16 12.69
CA ASP A 75 26.28 -31.64 13.85
C ASP A 75 26.83 -32.98 14.31
N PHE A 76 27.97 -32.96 15.04
CA PHE A 76 28.61 -34.14 15.65
C PHE A 76 28.47 -34.07 17.17
N GLU A 77 28.63 -35.22 17.84
CA GLU A 77 28.60 -35.28 19.30
C GLU A 77 29.77 -34.52 19.94
N LEU A 78 29.55 -33.94 21.10
CA LEU A 78 30.56 -33.24 21.87
C LEU A 78 31.65 -34.24 22.36
N SER A 79 32.87 -34.04 21.89
CA SER A 79 34.01 -34.91 22.23
C SER A 79 34.96 -34.34 23.30
N ALA A 80 34.71 -33.09 23.78
CA ALA A 80 35.59 -32.40 24.71
C ALA A 80 34.84 -31.88 25.93
N THR A 81 35.48 -31.92 27.11
CA THR A 81 34.88 -31.41 28.36
C THR A 81 35.04 -29.89 28.42
N VAL A 82 33.93 -29.17 28.45
CA VAL A 82 33.87 -27.72 28.52
C VAL A 82 34.25 -27.24 29.94
N LYS A 83 35.13 -26.23 30.01
CA LYS A 83 35.46 -25.49 31.22
C LYS A 83 34.67 -24.18 31.31
N LYS A 84 34.57 -23.45 30.19
CA LYS A 84 33.84 -22.16 30.06
C LYS A 84 33.32 -22.01 28.64
N ALA A 85 32.05 -21.67 28.49
CA ALA A 85 31.46 -21.29 27.22
C ALA A 85 31.42 -19.74 27.09
N TYR A 86 31.54 -19.24 25.85
CA TYR A 86 31.40 -17.86 25.50
C TYR A 86 30.23 -17.75 24.52
N SER A 87 29.12 -17.17 25.01
CA SER A 87 27.91 -16.92 24.20
C SER A 87 28.22 -16.02 23.01
N PHE A 88 27.33 -15.99 22.04
CA PHE A 88 27.50 -15.17 20.85
C PHE A 88 27.48 -13.67 21.19
N ASP A 89 28.57 -13.01 20.91
CA ASP A 89 28.71 -11.57 21.03
C ASP A 89 28.35 -10.90 19.70
N TYR A 90 27.33 -10.08 19.70
CA TYR A 90 26.82 -9.40 18.51
C TYR A 90 27.75 -8.26 18.01
N GLU A 91 28.59 -7.67 18.87
CA GLU A 91 29.55 -6.65 18.47
C GLU A 91 30.74 -7.24 17.70
N THR A 92 31.32 -8.29 18.25
CA THR A 92 32.46 -9.00 17.63
C THR A 92 32.02 -10.11 16.69
N ARG A 93 30.72 -10.43 16.66
CA ARG A 93 30.15 -11.56 15.94
C ARG A 93 30.94 -12.84 16.19
N SER A 94 31.22 -13.14 17.47
CA SER A 94 32.03 -14.27 17.87
C SER A 94 31.42 -15.12 18.97
N MET A 95 31.74 -16.40 18.97
CA MET A 95 31.37 -17.38 19.99
C MET A 95 32.48 -18.39 20.17
N GLY A 96 32.50 -19.10 21.29
CA GLY A 96 33.53 -20.11 21.52
C GLY A 96 33.48 -20.80 22.86
N ALA A 97 34.52 -21.57 23.16
CA ALA A 97 34.64 -22.27 24.44
C ALA A 97 36.11 -22.50 24.83
N THR A 98 36.35 -22.53 26.16
CA THR A 98 37.56 -23.03 26.78
C THR A 98 37.28 -24.43 27.31
N TYR A 99 38.16 -25.39 26.98
CA TYR A 99 38.05 -26.80 27.36
C TYR A 99 39.00 -27.14 28.51
N LYS A 100 38.76 -28.27 29.19
CA LYS A 100 39.71 -28.81 30.16
C LYS A 100 41.06 -29.06 29.47
N GLY A 101 42.15 -28.60 30.08
CA GLY A 101 43.49 -28.60 29.47
C GLY A 101 43.93 -27.22 28.92
N GLY A 102 43.11 -26.21 29.07
CA GLY A 102 43.46 -24.81 28.76
C GLY A 102 43.32 -24.39 27.28
N LYS A 103 42.82 -25.30 26.45
CA LYS A 103 42.58 -25.00 25.03
C LYS A 103 41.33 -24.14 24.88
N THR A 104 41.46 -22.93 24.30
CA THR A 104 40.35 -22.03 23.95
C THR A 104 40.18 -22.02 22.44
N VAL A 105 38.94 -22.15 21.98
CA VAL A 105 38.57 -22.10 20.57
C VAL A 105 37.49 -21.02 20.39
N ILE A 106 37.69 -20.14 19.44
CA ILE A 106 36.75 -19.06 19.08
C ILE A 106 36.45 -19.11 17.59
N ILE A 107 35.18 -18.95 17.25
CA ILE A 107 34.72 -18.66 15.89
C ILE A 107 34.24 -17.24 15.90
N GLY A 108 34.77 -16.35 15.05
CA GLY A 108 34.35 -14.95 15.01
C GLY A 108 34.71 -14.28 13.72
N LEU A 109 34.08 -13.14 13.48
CA LEU A 109 34.30 -12.36 12.25
C LEU A 109 35.74 -11.87 12.21
N LEU A 110 36.44 -12.13 11.09
CA LEU A 110 37.87 -11.88 10.92
C LEU A 110 38.26 -10.43 11.24
N GLU A 111 37.39 -9.48 10.95
CA GLU A 111 37.65 -8.05 11.19
C GLU A 111 37.68 -7.69 12.69
N HIS A 112 36.90 -8.41 13.51
CA HIS A 112 36.66 -8.05 14.90
C HIS A 112 37.48 -8.87 15.93
N ILE A 113 37.93 -10.08 15.57
CA ILE A 113 38.68 -10.91 16.51
C ILE A 113 40.19 -10.72 16.41
N SER A 114 40.89 -11.00 17.54
CA SER A 114 42.35 -10.95 17.65
C SER A 114 42.98 -12.30 17.29
N ILE A 115 43.68 -12.32 16.17
CA ILE A 115 44.38 -13.52 15.65
C ILE A 115 45.82 -13.19 15.29
N LYS A 116 46.68 -14.19 15.36
CA LYS A 116 48.06 -14.04 14.86
C LYS A 116 48.10 -13.92 13.35
N ASN A 117 49.03 -13.12 12.85
CA ASN A 117 49.20 -12.89 11.42
C ASN A 117 47.94 -12.34 10.69
N LYS A 118 47.12 -11.59 11.39
CA LYS A 118 45.85 -11.05 10.87
C LYS A 118 45.97 -10.37 9.52
N SER A 119 47.01 -9.55 9.29
CA SER A 119 47.23 -8.86 8.03
C SER A 119 47.47 -9.81 6.83
N ILE A 120 48.11 -10.95 7.06
CA ILE A 120 48.36 -11.97 6.01
C ILE A 120 47.04 -12.67 5.69
N ILE A 121 46.23 -12.94 6.71
CA ILE A 121 44.95 -13.65 6.57
C ILE A 121 43.94 -12.71 5.87
N LEU A 122 43.89 -11.44 6.24
CA LEU A 122 43.05 -10.46 5.55
C LEU A 122 43.39 -10.40 4.04
N LYS A 123 44.66 -10.39 3.66
CA LYS A 123 45.06 -10.45 2.23
C LYS A 123 44.59 -11.74 1.54
N LYS A 124 44.66 -12.90 2.22
CA LYS A 124 44.15 -14.18 1.68
C LYS A 124 42.62 -14.19 1.56
N SER A 125 41.94 -13.41 2.37
CA SER A 125 40.48 -13.30 2.40
C SER A 125 39.94 -12.18 1.52
N GLU A 126 40.82 -11.34 0.95
CA GLU A 126 40.43 -10.15 0.20
C GLU A 126 39.52 -10.46 -0.99
N GLU A 127 39.70 -11.61 -1.64
CA GLU A 127 38.84 -12.05 -2.72
C GLU A 127 37.38 -12.25 -2.25
N TYR A 128 37.20 -12.88 -1.08
CA TYR A 128 35.87 -13.13 -0.51
C TYR A 128 35.24 -11.84 0.01
N ILE A 129 36.00 -11.00 0.69
CA ILE A 129 35.54 -9.71 1.20
C ILE A 129 35.13 -8.80 0.02
N ASN A 130 35.89 -8.78 -1.08
CA ASN A 130 35.56 -8.04 -2.28
C ASN A 130 34.34 -8.61 -3.03
N GLN A 131 34.00 -9.86 -2.77
CA GLN A 131 32.73 -10.47 -3.21
C GLN A 131 31.57 -10.20 -2.23
N GLY A 132 31.78 -9.39 -1.17
CA GLY A 132 30.77 -9.07 -0.18
C GLY A 132 30.37 -10.22 0.73
N GLU A 133 31.26 -11.21 0.91
CA GLU A 133 31.08 -12.35 1.78
C GLU A 133 31.62 -12.05 3.17
N ASP A 134 30.95 -12.58 4.20
CA ASP A 134 31.45 -12.51 5.57
C ASP A 134 32.49 -13.63 5.78
N VAL A 135 33.65 -13.27 6.30
CA VAL A 135 34.74 -14.21 6.58
C VAL A 135 34.89 -14.37 8.08
N TYR A 136 34.44 -15.50 8.58
CA TYR A 136 34.69 -15.91 9.96
C TYR A 136 35.99 -16.70 10.05
N VAL A 137 36.69 -16.59 11.18
CA VAL A 137 37.88 -17.34 11.44
C VAL A 137 37.64 -18.28 12.64
N LEU A 138 38.03 -19.53 12.48
CA LEU A 138 38.20 -20.50 13.57
C LEU A 138 39.62 -20.37 14.08
N GLY A 139 39.78 -19.87 15.30
CA GLY A 139 41.08 -19.73 15.96
C GLY A 139 41.16 -20.43 17.30
N GLN A 140 42.34 -20.79 17.72
CA GLN A 140 42.60 -21.44 19.01
C GLN A 140 43.82 -20.90 19.72
N ASN A 141 43.90 -21.10 21.03
CA ASN A 141 45.14 -21.01 21.81
C ASN A 141 45.12 -21.98 22.99
N PHE A 142 46.22 -22.07 23.74
CA PHE A 142 46.38 -22.98 24.87
C PHE A 142 46.65 -22.24 26.21
N ASN A 143 46.42 -20.93 26.26
CA ASN A 143 46.64 -20.08 27.42
C ASN A 143 45.34 -19.50 28.02
N GLU A 144 44.19 -20.12 27.70
CA GLU A 144 42.86 -19.71 28.18
C GLU A 144 42.47 -18.26 27.77
N SER A 145 43.18 -17.66 26.81
CA SER A 145 42.87 -16.30 26.30
C SER A 145 41.95 -16.37 25.09
N VAL A 146 41.12 -15.37 24.93
CA VAL A 146 40.28 -15.16 23.71
C VAL A 146 41.01 -14.29 22.66
N ASN A 147 42.21 -13.80 22.99
CA ASN A 147 43.06 -13.00 22.14
C ASN A 147 44.26 -13.77 21.61
N ASP A 148 44.88 -13.26 20.56
CA ASP A 148 46.09 -13.85 19.95
C ASP A 148 45.93 -15.31 19.56
N LEU A 149 44.79 -15.61 18.94
CA LEU A 149 44.43 -16.96 18.52
C LEU A 149 45.31 -17.41 17.32
N ASP A 150 45.71 -18.65 17.33
CA ASP A 150 46.30 -19.31 16.16
C ASP A 150 45.19 -19.68 15.17
N PRO A 151 45.17 -19.13 13.94
CA PRO A 151 44.10 -19.38 12.98
C PRO A 151 44.18 -20.79 12.40
N ILE A 152 43.07 -21.53 12.45
CA ILE A 152 42.96 -22.92 11.95
C ILE A 152 42.31 -22.93 10.57
N ALA A 153 41.18 -22.25 10.41
CA ALA A 153 40.39 -22.26 9.20
C ALA A 153 39.58 -20.97 9.04
N LEU A 154 39.21 -20.66 7.78
CA LEU A 154 38.23 -19.64 7.46
C LEU A 154 36.90 -20.32 7.12
N ILE A 155 35.83 -19.71 7.57
CA ILE A 155 34.46 -20.08 7.26
C ILE A 155 33.87 -18.90 6.46
N ILE A 156 33.61 -19.13 5.19
CA ILE A 156 33.07 -18.10 4.29
C ILE A 156 31.55 -18.23 4.28
N THR A 157 30.85 -17.16 4.64
CA THR A 157 29.40 -17.15 4.70
C THR A 157 28.81 -16.06 3.82
N LYS A 158 27.55 -16.24 3.49
CA LYS A 158 26.74 -15.29 2.74
C LYS A 158 25.35 -15.22 3.34
N ASP A 159 24.73 -14.03 3.31
CA ASP A 159 23.33 -13.88 3.73
C ASP A 159 22.41 -14.64 2.77
N HIS A 160 21.39 -15.29 3.32
CA HIS A 160 20.38 -15.99 2.53
C HIS A 160 19.34 -15.02 2.01
N VAL A 161 19.14 -15.00 0.69
CA VAL A 161 18.06 -14.25 0.04
C VAL A 161 16.77 -15.03 0.15
N ARG A 162 15.68 -14.39 0.55
CA ARG A 162 14.36 -15.01 0.62
C ARG A 162 13.93 -15.54 -0.75
N GLU A 163 13.46 -16.77 -0.82
CA GLU A 163 12.99 -17.38 -2.09
C GLU A 163 11.84 -16.58 -2.72
N SER A 164 10.96 -16.00 -1.90
CA SER A 164 9.85 -15.16 -2.35
C SER A 164 10.31 -13.88 -3.08
N MET A 165 11.50 -13.36 -2.77
CA MET A 165 12.00 -12.09 -3.30
C MET A 165 12.41 -12.18 -4.76
N SER A 166 13.02 -13.26 -5.20
CA SER A 166 13.42 -13.41 -6.60
C SER A 166 12.21 -13.34 -7.55
N SER A 167 11.11 -13.99 -7.20
CA SER A 167 9.86 -13.91 -7.98
C SER A 167 9.20 -12.53 -7.90
N ALA A 168 9.23 -11.89 -6.73
CA ALA A 168 8.69 -10.56 -6.53
C ALA A 168 9.46 -9.49 -7.33
N ILE A 169 10.78 -9.56 -7.32
CA ILE A 169 11.67 -8.65 -8.05
C ILE A 169 11.52 -8.85 -9.58
N ALA A 170 11.41 -10.10 -10.04
CA ALA A 170 11.13 -10.40 -11.44
C ALA A 170 9.81 -9.74 -11.88
N TRP A 171 8.75 -9.90 -11.08
CA TRP A 171 7.45 -9.28 -11.33
C TRP A 171 7.52 -7.74 -11.37
N LEU A 172 8.24 -7.10 -10.45
CA LEU A 172 8.44 -5.64 -10.44
C LEU A 172 9.17 -5.16 -11.69
N ASN A 173 10.23 -5.88 -12.10
CA ASN A 173 10.98 -5.58 -13.32
C ASN A 173 10.08 -5.67 -14.57
N ASP A 174 9.19 -6.66 -14.66
CA ASP A 174 8.26 -6.85 -15.78
C ASP A 174 7.18 -5.75 -15.83
N HIS A 175 6.88 -5.13 -14.69
CA HIS A 175 5.93 -4.02 -14.58
C HIS A 175 6.58 -2.63 -14.63
N ASN A 176 7.86 -2.56 -15.00
CA ASN A 176 8.65 -1.31 -15.08
C ASN A 176 8.60 -0.47 -13.79
N ILE A 177 8.64 -1.14 -12.64
CA ILE A 177 8.75 -0.50 -11.34
C ILE A 177 10.22 -0.46 -10.95
N ASP A 178 10.76 0.72 -10.69
CA ASP A 178 12.15 0.89 -10.28
C ASP A 178 12.39 0.26 -8.91
N ILE A 179 13.52 -0.45 -8.80
CA ILE A 179 13.90 -1.15 -7.57
C ILE A 179 15.16 -0.50 -7.01
N LYS A 180 15.17 -0.26 -5.71
CA LYS A 180 16.34 0.20 -4.96
C LYS A 180 16.51 -0.66 -3.72
N ALA A 181 17.76 -0.86 -3.28
CA ALA A 181 18.06 -1.53 -2.03
C ALA A 181 18.87 -0.62 -1.12
N VAL A 182 18.54 -0.64 0.16
CA VAL A 182 19.21 0.13 1.20
C VAL A 182 19.67 -0.83 2.30
N SER A 183 20.92 -0.70 2.73
CA SER A 183 21.56 -1.59 3.70
C SER A 183 22.47 -0.83 4.64
N SER A 184 22.59 -1.34 5.87
CA SER A 184 23.66 -0.92 6.79
C SER A 184 25.01 -1.57 6.49
N ASP A 185 25.04 -2.60 5.64
CA ASP A 185 26.27 -3.22 5.15
C ASP A 185 26.94 -2.38 4.06
N SER A 186 28.18 -2.74 3.72
CA SER A 186 28.92 -2.11 2.61
C SER A 186 28.15 -2.18 1.29
N PRO A 187 28.35 -1.21 0.38
CA PRO A 187 27.71 -1.22 -0.94
C PRO A 187 27.95 -2.51 -1.73
N ILE A 188 29.14 -3.08 -1.61
CA ILE A 188 29.54 -4.31 -2.31
C ILE A 188 28.67 -5.48 -1.82
N LYS A 189 28.56 -5.66 -0.51
CA LYS A 189 27.75 -6.74 0.08
C LYS A 189 26.27 -6.56 -0.27
N ALA A 190 25.74 -5.35 -0.13
CA ALA A 190 24.37 -5.02 -0.49
C ALA A 190 24.08 -5.27 -1.97
N SER A 191 25.03 -4.92 -2.85
CA SER A 191 24.94 -5.12 -4.29
C SER A 191 24.87 -6.58 -4.68
N ASN A 192 25.72 -7.42 -4.09
CA ASN A 192 25.73 -8.86 -4.38
C ASN A 192 24.46 -9.56 -3.92
N ILE A 193 23.94 -9.21 -2.76
CA ILE A 193 22.66 -9.73 -2.27
C ILE A 193 21.51 -9.27 -3.16
N ALA A 194 21.48 -8.01 -3.54
CA ALA A 194 20.47 -7.48 -4.47
C ALA A 194 20.55 -8.15 -5.85
N PHE A 195 21.76 -8.43 -6.34
CA PHE A 195 21.96 -9.18 -7.59
C PHE A 195 21.41 -10.60 -7.51
N ASP A 196 21.69 -11.31 -6.43
CA ASP A 196 21.15 -12.66 -6.22
C ASP A 196 19.62 -12.67 -6.10
N ALA A 197 19.05 -11.59 -5.58
CA ALA A 197 17.60 -11.41 -5.55
C ALA A 197 17.01 -11.06 -6.93
N GLY A 198 17.84 -10.72 -7.94
CA GLY A 198 17.41 -10.39 -9.30
C GLY A 198 17.27 -8.89 -9.58
N VAL A 199 17.78 -8.02 -8.72
CA VAL A 199 17.79 -6.56 -8.95
C VAL A 199 18.71 -6.22 -10.11
N ARG A 200 18.25 -5.37 -11.04
CA ARG A 200 19.04 -4.91 -12.21
C ARG A 200 19.90 -3.70 -11.85
N ASN A 201 20.97 -3.49 -12.61
CA ASN A 201 21.86 -2.32 -12.50
C ASN A 201 22.49 -2.14 -11.11
N VAL A 202 22.81 -3.23 -10.42
CA VAL A 202 23.41 -3.22 -9.07
C VAL A 202 24.80 -2.56 -9.02
N ASN A 203 25.46 -2.38 -10.17
CA ASN A 203 26.72 -1.62 -10.31
C ASN A 203 26.54 -0.12 -10.01
N ARG A 204 25.30 0.41 -10.01
CA ARG A 204 24.97 1.78 -9.60
C ARG A 204 24.84 1.83 -8.08
N GLN A 205 25.94 1.57 -7.38
CA GLN A 205 26.03 1.50 -5.92
C GLN A 205 26.78 2.69 -5.35
N VAL A 206 26.50 3.02 -4.08
CA VAL A 206 27.15 4.11 -3.36
C VAL A 206 27.18 3.80 -1.86
N SER A 207 28.29 4.19 -1.18
CA SER A 207 28.36 4.32 0.26
C SER A 207 27.83 5.71 0.66
N VAL A 208 26.91 5.75 1.61
CA VAL A 208 26.35 7.01 2.13
C VAL A 208 27.09 7.52 3.37
N GLU A 209 28.02 6.75 3.93
CA GLU A 209 28.76 7.08 5.16
C GLU A 209 29.46 8.45 5.09
N ASN A 210 30.03 8.80 3.93
CA ASN A 210 30.75 10.05 3.71
C ASN A 210 29.95 11.09 2.90
N MET A 211 28.65 10.86 2.71
CA MET A 211 27.78 11.79 1.98
C MET A 211 27.07 12.74 2.93
N THR A 212 26.99 14.01 2.57
CA THR A 212 26.09 14.91 3.27
C THR A 212 24.63 14.57 2.94
N LEU A 213 23.71 14.91 3.84
CA LEU A 213 22.28 14.73 3.56
C LEU A 213 21.80 15.47 2.30
N GLU A 214 22.50 16.55 1.91
CA GLU A 214 22.22 17.29 0.69
C GLU A 214 22.70 16.54 -0.55
N ASP A 215 23.86 15.88 -0.50
CA ASP A 215 24.37 15.03 -1.57
C ASP A 215 23.47 13.84 -1.81
N VAL A 216 23.00 13.19 -0.75
CA VAL A 216 22.03 12.10 -0.82
C VAL A 216 20.74 12.61 -1.46
N ARG A 217 20.23 13.78 -1.03
CA ARG A 217 19.01 14.39 -1.58
C ARG A 217 19.16 14.78 -3.05
N GLY A 218 20.35 15.22 -3.47
CA GLY A 218 20.62 15.62 -4.85
C GLY A 218 20.74 14.46 -5.84
N ASN A 219 21.15 13.29 -5.39
CA ASN A 219 21.63 12.21 -6.27
C ASN A 219 20.95 10.84 -6.09
N ALA A 220 19.97 10.69 -5.21
CA ALA A 220 19.37 9.40 -4.89
C ALA A 220 18.76 8.66 -6.10
N ASP A 221 18.32 9.37 -7.14
CA ASP A 221 17.82 8.79 -8.39
C ASP A 221 18.90 8.09 -9.21
N LYS A 222 20.17 8.50 -9.08
CA LYS A 222 21.29 7.95 -9.85
C LYS A 222 21.71 6.57 -9.40
N TYR A 223 21.46 6.20 -8.14
CA TYR A 223 21.91 4.96 -7.54
C TYR A 223 20.76 3.96 -7.39
N VAL A 224 21.12 2.69 -7.40
CA VAL A 224 20.22 1.55 -7.19
C VAL A 224 20.45 0.96 -5.79
N ILE A 225 21.72 0.90 -5.38
CA ILE A 225 22.15 0.31 -4.10
C ILE A 225 22.77 1.40 -3.22
N PHE A 226 22.30 1.47 -1.98
CA PHE A 226 22.81 2.36 -0.94
C PHE A 226 23.33 1.51 0.21
N GLY A 227 24.66 1.47 0.36
CA GLY A 227 25.32 0.81 1.48
C GLY A 227 25.72 1.80 2.56
N ASP A 228 26.12 1.27 3.72
CA ASP A 228 26.50 2.03 4.92
C ASP A 228 25.40 3.04 5.34
N ALA A 229 24.13 2.68 5.08
CA ALA A 229 22.96 3.53 5.27
C ALA A 229 22.25 3.20 6.57
N TYR A 230 22.33 4.08 7.53
CA TYR A 230 21.63 3.97 8.81
C TYR A 230 20.24 4.60 8.74
N ARG A 231 19.52 4.59 9.86
CA ARG A 231 18.10 4.99 9.89
C ARG A 231 17.82 6.38 9.31
N GLU A 232 18.67 7.36 9.61
CA GLU A 232 18.50 8.74 9.14
C GLU A 232 18.73 8.86 7.63
N ASP A 233 19.70 8.11 7.11
CA ASP A 233 20.03 8.07 5.68
C ASP A 233 18.89 7.42 4.88
N LYS A 234 18.29 6.33 5.40
CA LYS A 234 17.13 5.66 4.80
C LYS A 234 15.98 6.65 4.60
N ASP A 235 15.67 7.46 5.62
CA ASP A 235 14.65 8.50 5.53
C ASP A 235 15.02 9.61 4.53
N ALA A 236 16.30 10.01 4.47
CA ALA A 236 16.79 11.02 3.54
C ALA A 236 16.68 10.54 2.08
N ILE A 237 17.07 9.30 1.80
CA ILE A 237 16.96 8.66 0.47
C ILE A 237 15.50 8.65 0.01
N ILE A 238 14.58 8.19 0.86
CA ILE A 238 13.15 8.12 0.54
C ILE A 238 12.58 9.52 0.28
N LYS A 239 12.93 10.52 1.10
CA LYS A 239 12.50 11.91 0.92
C LYS A 239 13.05 12.51 -0.37
N SER A 240 14.31 12.22 -0.70
CA SER A 240 14.95 12.65 -1.95
C SER A 240 14.20 12.14 -3.17
N LEU A 241 13.97 10.85 -3.26
CA LEU A 241 13.25 10.23 -4.37
C LEU A 241 11.84 10.82 -4.53
N LYS A 242 11.12 11.02 -3.41
CA LYS A 242 9.79 11.65 -3.43
C LYS A 242 9.83 13.10 -3.90
N SER A 243 10.86 13.86 -3.57
CA SER A 243 11.00 15.26 -4.01
C SER A 243 11.21 15.37 -5.52
N LYS A 244 11.73 14.33 -6.15
CA LYS A 244 11.91 14.21 -7.61
C LYS A 244 10.66 13.69 -8.35
N GLY A 245 9.55 13.52 -7.63
CA GLY A 245 8.28 13.09 -8.21
C GLY A 245 8.03 11.59 -8.17
N GLU A 246 8.97 10.80 -7.63
CA GLU A 246 8.83 9.36 -7.49
C GLU A 246 7.78 9.00 -6.43
N LYS A 247 6.94 8.01 -6.72
CA LYS A 247 6.00 7.43 -5.77
C LYS A 247 6.68 6.24 -5.10
N VAL A 248 7.42 6.53 -4.04
CA VAL A 248 8.28 5.54 -3.35
C VAL A 248 7.50 4.80 -2.28
N VAL A 249 7.58 3.48 -2.33
CA VAL A 249 7.18 2.58 -1.24
C VAL A 249 8.44 1.94 -0.65
N TYR A 250 8.60 2.06 0.66
CA TYR A 250 9.69 1.43 1.40
C TYR A 250 9.17 0.15 2.07
N ILE A 251 9.87 -0.95 1.82
CA ILE A 251 9.56 -2.28 2.34
C ILE A 251 10.69 -2.68 3.29
N ASN A 252 10.36 -2.78 4.56
CA ASN A 252 11.28 -3.12 5.64
C ASN A 252 10.80 -4.34 6.45
N ASP A 253 9.94 -5.14 5.89
CA ASP A 253 9.36 -6.31 6.55
C ASP A 253 9.11 -7.41 5.51
N ASP A 254 8.88 -8.62 5.99
CA ASP A 254 8.55 -9.75 5.14
C ASP A 254 7.18 -9.57 4.48
N ILE A 255 7.14 -9.72 3.17
CA ILE A 255 5.91 -9.77 2.39
C ILE A 255 5.88 -11.09 1.64
N ASP A 256 5.08 -12.04 2.13
CA ASP A 256 4.98 -13.40 1.58
C ASP A 256 4.71 -13.45 0.06
N ASP A 257 3.90 -12.50 -0.45
CA ASP A 257 3.51 -12.43 -1.86
C ASP A 257 3.32 -10.97 -2.28
N LEU A 258 4.42 -10.33 -2.63
CA LEU A 258 4.43 -8.92 -3.05
C LEU A 258 3.60 -8.66 -4.32
N PRO A 259 3.66 -9.49 -5.38
CA PRO A 259 2.81 -9.35 -6.55
C PRO A 259 1.33 -9.33 -6.19
N LYS A 260 0.87 -10.25 -5.37
CA LYS A 260 -0.50 -10.29 -4.90
C LYS A 260 -0.88 -9.07 -4.05
N ALA A 261 0.04 -8.58 -3.22
CA ALA A 261 -0.16 -7.35 -2.45
C ALA A 261 -0.35 -6.13 -3.36
N PHE A 262 0.41 -6.03 -4.45
CA PHE A 262 0.23 -5.00 -5.47
C PHE A 262 -1.14 -5.08 -6.15
N GLU A 263 -1.54 -6.26 -6.57
CA GLU A 263 -2.80 -6.50 -7.23
C GLU A 263 -4.01 -6.19 -6.33
N GLU A 264 -3.97 -6.60 -5.07
CA GLU A 264 -5.00 -6.28 -4.08
C GLU A 264 -5.00 -4.78 -3.72
N SER A 265 -3.83 -4.14 -3.69
CA SER A 265 -3.70 -2.70 -3.50
C SER A 265 -4.35 -1.92 -4.64
N LYS A 266 -4.14 -2.32 -5.91
CA LYS A 266 -4.81 -1.73 -7.08
C LYS A 266 -6.33 -1.87 -6.97
N ARG A 267 -6.81 -3.06 -6.61
CA ARG A 267 -8.24 -3.32 -6.40
C ARG A 267 -8.84 -2.41 -5.34
N LEU A 268 -8.22 -2.36 -4.16
CA LEU A 268 -8.70 -1.56 -3.05
C LEU A 268 -8.67 -0.06 -3.36
N SER A 269 -7.59 0.42 -3.97
CA SER A 269 -7.44 1.83 -4.39
C SER A 269 -8.55 2.24 -5.38
N ASN A 270 -8.83 1.40 -6.37
CA ASN A 270 -9.90 1.64 -7.34
C ASN A 270 -11.29 1.67 -6.69
N ASN A 271 -11.58 0.72 -5.81
CA ASN A 271 -12.86 0.66 -5.12
C ASN A 271 -13.05 1.84 -4.16
N LEU A 272 -12.01 2.20 -3.41
CA LEU A 272 -12.01 3.36 -2.54
C LEU A 272 -12.24 4.67 -3.33
N HIS A 273 -11.54 4.83 -4.47
CA HIS A 273 -11.71 6.01 -5.32
C HIS A 273 -13.17 6.16 -5.77
N ARG A 274 -13.80 5.08 -6.26
CA ARG A 274 -15.21 5.10 -6.69
C ARG A 274 -16.18 5.37 -5.55
N THR A 275 -15.94 4.78 -4.40
CA THR A 275 -16.73 5.04 -3.18
C THR A 275 -16.64 6.52 -2.79
N CYS A 276 -15.42 7.06 -2.80
CA CYS A 276 -15.19 8.46 -2.50
C CYS A 276 -15.85 9.39 -3.53
N LEU A 277 -15.84 9.06 -4.82
CA LEU A 277 -16.55 9.83 -5.86
C LEU A 277 -18.05 9.90 -5.56
N LEU A 278 -18.68 8.76 -5.23
CA LEU A 278 -20.08 8.71 -4.88
C LEU A 278 -20.41 9.60 -3.67
N LEU A 279 -19.65 9.43 -2.58
CA LEU A 279 -19.88 10.19 -1.35
C LEU A 279 -19.60 11.68 -1.54
N THR A 280 -18.54 12.04 -2.26
CA THR A 280 -18.22 13.47 -2.55
C THR A 280 -19.30 14.14 -3.36
N SER A 281 -19.91 13.47 -4.34
CA SER A 281 -21.04 14.03 -5.10
C SER A 281 -22.24 14.36 -4.20
N LYS A 282 -22.50 13.53 -3.19
CA LYS A 282 -23.59 13.75 -2.22
C LYS A 282 -23.29 14.90 -1.24
N VAL A 283 -22.04 14.98 -0.77
CA VAL A 283 -21.60 16.08 0.09
C VAL A 283 -21.70 17.43 -0.66
N LEU A 284 -21.26 17.48 -1.90
CA LEU A 284 -21.37 18.68 -2.73
C LEU A 284 -22.82 19.06 -2.95
N LEU A 285 -23.70 18.10 -3.24
CA LEU A 285 -25.14 18.36 -3.36
C LEU A 285 -25.70 18.95 -2.06
N ALA A 286 -25.36 18.39 -0.91
CA ALA A 286 -25.82 18.90 0.38
C ALA A 286 -25.36 20.35 0.63
N VAL A 287 -24.11 20.68 0.27
CA VAL A 287 -23.59 22.06 0.34
C VAL A 287 -24.39 22.98 -0.57
N PHE A 288 -24.62 22.61 -1.82
CA PHE A 288 -25.39 23.42 -2.77
C PHE A 288 -26.83 23.63 -2.34
N LEU A 289 -27.50 22.60 -1.84
CA LEU A 289 -28.86 22.70 -1.30
C LEU A 289 -28.91 23.61 -0.05
N THR A 290 -27.90 23.54 0.82
CA THR A 290 -27.82 24.42 1.98
C THR A 290 -27.65 25.88 1.55
N LEU A 291 -26.80 26.15 0.54
CA LEU A 291 -26.66 27.50 -0.04
C LEU A 291 -28.01 28.01 -0.65
N LEU A 292 -28.71 27.12 -1.35
CA LEU A 292 -30.03 27.46 -1.89
C LEU A 292 -31.02 27.83 -0.79
N LEU A 293 -31.04 27.10 0.33
CA LEU A 293 -31.90 27.44 1.48
C LEU A 293 -31.54 28.79 2.10
N VAL A 294 -30.25 29.08 2.27
CA VAL A 294 -29.81 30.39 2.81
C VAL A 294 -30.22 31.54 1.92
N ILE A 295 -30.08 31.37 0.60
CA ILE A 295 -30.51 32.41 -0.39
C ILE A 295 -32.03 32.52 -0.39
N GLY A 296 -32.76 31.41 -0.42
CA GLY A 296 -34.20 31.34 -0.46
C GLY A 296 -34.87 31.93 0.80
N TYR A 297 -34.29 31.72 1.97
CA TYR A 297 -34.76 32.34 3.21
C TYR A 297 -34.79 33.88 3.14
N ASN A 298 -33.76 34.47 2.58
CA ASN A 298 -33.66 35.93 2.42
C ASN A 298 -34.64 36.50 1.39
N VAL A 299 -35.10 35.71 0.42
CA VAL A 299 -35.98 36.14 -0.68
C VAL A 299 -37.48 35.91 -0.36
N LYS A 300 -37.82 35.39 0.81
CA LYS A 300 -39.20 34.99 1.23
C LYS A 300 -39.96 34.11 0.25
N ALA A 301 -39.26 33.58 -0.77
CA ALA A 301 -39.87 32.75 -1.82
C ALA A 301 -39.92 31.25 -1.43
N PHE A 302 -39.22 30.90 -0.37
CA PHE A 302 -38.98 29.50 0.00
C PHE A 302 -39.27 29.29 1.49
N ASP A 303 -40.50 29.02 1.84
CA ASP A 303 -40.86 28.47 3.14
C ASP A 303 -40.37 27.01 3.22
N ASN A 304 -39.15 26.83 3.72
CA ASN A 304 -38.52 25.53 4.04
C ASN A 304 -38.80 24.44 2.99
N PRO A 305 -38.28 24.59 1.76
CA PRO A 305 -38.70 23.74 0.64
C PRO A 305 -38.27 22.31 0.75
N PHE A 306 -37.30 22.04 1.62
CA PHE A 306 -36.74 20.70 1.75
C PHE A 306 -36.95 20.21 3.18
N GLY A 307 -37.75 19.20 3.32
CA GLY A 307 -37.55 18.24 4.42
C GLY A 307 -36.21 17.52 4.19
N LEU A 308 -35.09 18.28 4.22
CA LEU A 308 -33.73 17.80 3.89
C LEU A 308 -33.40 16.48 4.54
N TYR A 309 -33.84 16.26 5.78
CA TYR A 309 -33.61 14.99 6.49
C TYR A 309 -34.26 13.79 5.78
N ARG A 310 -35.37 13.96 5.11
CA ARG A 310 -36.12 12.89 4.43
C ARG A 310 -35.38 12.43 3.17
N PHE A 311 -34.82 13.39 2.40
CA PHE A 311 -33.95 13.08 1.28
C PHE A 311 -32.72 12.31 1.74
N PHE A 312 -32.07 12.74 2.82
CA PHE A 312 -30.87 12.07 3.33
C PHE A 312 -31.14 10.65 3.80
N VAL A 313 -32.28 10.32 4.35
CA VAL A 313 -32.63 8.95 4.74
C VAL A 313 -32.65 8.00 3.55
N LEU A 314 -33.39 8.36 2.49
CA LEU A 314 -33.46 7.54 1.28
C LEU A 314 -32.10 7.43 0.58
N ASP A 315 -31.42 8.58 0.42
CA ASP A 315 -30.12 8.65 -0.24
C ASP A 315 -29.03 7.91 0.57
N ALA A 316 -29.07 7.96 1.91
CA ALA A 316 -28.14 7.23 2.76
C ALA A 316 -28.28 5.70 2.59
N ILE A 317 -29.49 5.17 2.49
CA ILE A 317 -29.73 3.76 2.24
C ILE A 317 -29.16 3.35 0.88
N ILE A 318 -29.51 4.09 -0.19
CA ILE A 318 -29.02 3.80 -1.53
C ILE A 318 -27.51 3.90 -1.60
N SER A 319 -26.92 4.94 -1.00
CA SER A 319 -25.47 5.16 -0.99
C SER A 319 -24.74 4.10 -0.18
N ALA A 320 -25.25 3.70 0.98
CA ALA A 320 -24.65 2.66 1.81
C ALA A 320 -24.60 1.32 1.07
N VAL A 321 -25.71 0.89 0.46
CA VAL A 321 -25.75 -0.34 -0.35
C VAL A 321 -24.81 -0.23 -1.54
N SER A 322 -24.78 0.90 -2.23
CA SER A 322 -23.85 1.13 -3.37
C SER A 322 -22.40 1.03 -2.95
N VAL A 323 -22.02 1.64 -1.82
CA VAL A 323 -20.66 1.57 -1.25
C VAL A 323 -20.27 0.13 -0.95
N LEU A 324 -21.12 -0.62 -0.25
CA LEU A 324 -20.84 -2.02 0.08
C LEU A 324 -20.62 -2.86 -1.18
N LEU A 325 -21.47 -2.69 -2.20
CA LEU A 325 -21.34 -3.44 -3.45
C LEU A 325 -20.09 -3.03 -4.25
N ILE A 326 -19.73 -1.73 -4.30
CA ILE A 326 -18.52 -1.26 -4.96
C ILE A 326 -17.27 -1.81 -4.27
N MET A 327 -17.24 -1.89 -2.95
CA MET A 327 -16.08 -2.40 -2.19
C MET A 327 -15.78 -3.88 -2.45
N ILE A 328 -16.75 -4.65 -2.92
CA ILE A 328 -16.58 -6.08 -3.25
C ILE A 328 -16.08 -6.26 -4.70
N ASP A 329 -16.08 -5.23 -5.56
CA ASP A 329 -15.61 -5.34 -6.94
C ASP A 329 -14.16 -5.82 -7.02
N ARG A 330 -13.91 -6.80 -7.92
CA ARG A 330 -12.60 -7.45 -8.09
C ARG A 330 -11.70 -6.80 -9.13
N ARG A 331 -12.12 -5.71 -9.73
CA ARG A 331 -11.35 -5.03 -10.78
C ARG A 331 -10.12 -4.30 -10.22
N ARG A 332 -9.01 -4.36 -10.97
CA ARG A 332 -7.67 -3.91 -10.57
C ARG A 332 -7.14 -2.75 -11.44
N ASN A 333 -8.00 -1.81 -11.79
CA ASN A 333 -7.58 -0.66 -12.58
C ASN A 333 -6.72 0.30 -11.76
N GLU A 334 -5.72 0.90 -12.38
CA GLU A 334 -4.92 1.92 -11.74
C GLU A 334 -5.68 3.24 -11.63
N VAL A 335 -5.55 3.91 -10.49
CA VAL A 335 -6.04 5.27 -10.28
C VAL A 335 -4.86 6.22 -10.42
N LYS A 336 -4.81 6.95 -11.54
CA LYS A 336 -3.74 7.93 -11.81
C LYS A 336 -4.11 9.33 -11.27
N GLY A 337 -3.10 10.14 -10.96
CA GLY A 337 -3.25 11.55 -10.63
C GLY A 337 -3.47 11.88 -9.15
N LYS A 338 -3.72 13.17 -8.85
CA LYS A 338 -3.97 13.67 -7.48
C LYS A 338 -5.39 13.32 -7.06
N LEU A 339 -5.53 12.36 -6.15
CA LEU A 339 -6.80 11.78 -5.71
C LEU A 339 -7.89 12.84 -5.41
N ILE A 340 -7.60 13.81 -4.55
CA ILE A 340 -8.58 14.82 -4.09
C ILE A 340 -9.08 15.70 -5.24
N ILE A 341 -8.18 16.19 -6.10
CA ILE A 341 -8.55 17.08 -7.21
C ILE A 341 -9.40 16.32 -8.23
N ASN A 342 -9.02 15.09 -8.54
CA ASN A 342 -9.77 14.24 -9.46
C ASN A 342 -11.16 13.89 -8.90
N MET A 343 -11.23 13.62 -7.60
CA MET A 343 -12.51 13.38 -6.92
C MET A 343 -13.46 14.58 -7.03
N LEU A 344 -12.99 15.79 -6.73
CA LEU A 344 -13.79 17.01 -6.84
C LEU A 344 -14.23 17.25 -8.28
N LYS A 345 -13.33 17.19 -9.25
CA LYS A 345 -13.64 17.41 -10.67
C LYS A 345 -14.68 16.41 -11.20
N LYS A 346 -14.56 15.13 -10.86
CA LYS A 346 -15.47 14.08 -11.35
C LYS A 346 -16.82 14.06 -10.62
N SER A 347 -16.86 14.48 -9.35
CA SER A 347 -18.09 14.50 -8.55
C SER A 347 -18.93 15.75 -8.78
N LEU A 348 -18.30 16.87 -9.16
CA LEU A 348 -18.96 18.17 -9.33
C LEU A 348 -20.08 18.15 -10.37
N PRO A 349 -19.94 17.59 -11.58
CA PRO A 349 -21.00 17.58 -12.56
C PRO A 349 -22.28 16.88 -12.08
N GLY A 350 -22.14 15.73 -11.39
CA GLY A 350 -23.29 15.00 -10.83
C GLY A 350 -24.03 15.78 -9.74
N ALA A 351 -23.28 16.42 -8.83
CA ALA A 351 -23.87 17.27 -7.79
C ALA A 351 -24.56 18.50 -8.40
N LEU A 352 -23.95 19.15 -9.38
CA LEU A 352 -24.54 20.29 -10.09
C LEU A 352 -25.81 19.91 -10.85
N MET A 353 -25.83 18.77 -11.52
CA MET A 353 -27.02 18.29 -12.22
C MET A 353 -28.21 18.17 -11.27
N MET A 354 -28.03 17.53 -10.13
CA MET A 354 -29.09 17.37 -9.12
C MET A 354 -29.48 18.73 -8.52
N TYR A 355 -28.52 19.60 -8.23
CA TYR A 355 -28.79 20.96 -7.76
C TYR A 355 -29.60 21.77 -8.76
N VAL A 356 -29.25 21.77 -10.04
CA VAL A 356 -29.97 22.47 -11.11
C VAL A 356 -31.40 21.92 -11.23
N ALA A 357 -31.62 20.60 -11.07
CA ALA A 357 -32.96 20.03 -11.04
C ALA A 357 -33.84 20.69 -9.95
N ALA A 358 -33.30 20.84 -8.75
CA ALA A 358 -34.00 21.48 -7.65
C ALA A 358 -34.29 22.95 -7.98
N VAL A 359 -33.29 23.71 -8.43
CA VAL A 359 -33.45 25.12 -8.77
C VAL A 359 -34.54 25.31 -9.82
N VAL A 360 -34.51 24.53 -10.91
CA VAL A 360 -35.53 24.62 -11.97
C VAL A 360 -36.92 24.34 -11.43
N ILE A 361 -37.12 23.30 -10.64
CA ILE A 361 -38.41 22.94 -10.04
C ILE A 361 -38.92 24.06 -9.16
N PHE A 362 -38.08 24.68 -8.34
CA PHE A 362 -38.48 25.78 -7.47
C PHE A 362 -38.74 27.09 -8.21
N ILE A 363 -38.02 27.36 -9.29
CA ILE A 363 -38.34 28.51 -10.20
C ILE A 363 -39.72 28.31 -10.81
N LEU A 364 -40.01 27.13 -11.36
CA LEU A 364 -41.33 26.83 -11.93
C LEU A 364 -42.43 26.92 -10.89
N TYR A 365 -42.22 26.48 -9.68
CA TYR A 365 -43.15 26.66 -8.55
C TYR A 365 -43.38 28.14 -8.27
N SER A 366 -42.31 28.95 -8.16
CA SER A 366 -42.42 30.38 -7.91
C SER A 366 -43.17 31.11 -9.04
N MET A 367 -42.91 30.78 -10.31
CA MET A 367 -43.62 31.35 -11.46
C MET A 367 -45.11 31.01 -11.42
N GLN A 368 -45.49 29.82 -11.01
CA GLN A 368 -46.89 29.44 -10.85
C GLN A 368 -47.56 30.18 -9.70
N GLN A 369 -46.90 30.35 -8.55
CA GLN A 369 -47.43 31.10 -7.41
C GLN A 369 -47.67 32.58 -7.77
N ASN A 370 -46.84 33.14 -8.64
CA ASN A 370 -46.98 34.53 -9.14
C ASN A 370 -47.96 34.67 -10.32
N GLY A 371 -48.65 33.60 -10.69
CA GLY A 371 -49.65 33.64 -11.77
C GLY A 371 -49.08 33.83 -13.20
N VAL A 372 -47.78 33.64 -13.37
CA VAL A 372 -47.12 33.83 -14.68
C VAL A 372 -47.49 32.71 -15.64
N VAL A 373 -47.51 31.47 -15.15
CA VAL A 373 -47.85 30.28 -15.96
C VAL A 373 -48.46 29.19 -15.05
N SER A 374 -49.22 28.26 -15.60
CA SER A 374 -49.77 27.12 -14.85
C SER A 374 -49.02 25.84 -15.24
N PHE A 375 -48.14 25.36 -14.35
CA PHE A 375 -47.37 24.14 -14.54
C PHE A 375 -47.86 22.95 -13.73
N GLY A 376 -48.99 23.09 -13.02
CA GLY A 376 -49.53 22.02 -12.15
C GLY A 376 -48.79 21.86 -10.83
N ILE A 377 -47.92 22.81 -10.43
CA ILE A 377 -47.15 22.78 -9.17
C ILE A 377 -47.85 23.70 -8.17
N TYR A 378 -48.96 23.24 -7.63
CA TYR A 378 -49.88 24.07 -6.85
C TYR A 378 -49.39 24.44 -5.45
N ASN A 379 -48.48 23.62 -4.90
CA ASN A 379 -47.95 23.87 -3.56
C ASN A 379 -46.49 23.42 -3.41
N VAL A 380 -45.88 23.79 -2.31
CA VAL A 380 -44.49 23.47 -2.01
C VAL A 380 -44.27 21.94 -1.86
N GLN A 381 -45.29 21.21 -1.44
CA GLN A 381 -45.21 19.74 -1.27
C GLN A 381 -45.06 19.05 -2.64
N THR A 382 -45.77 19.54 -3.66
CA THR A 382 -45.58 19.09 -5.06
C THR A 382 -44.12 19.30 -5.52
N ALA A 383 -43.55 20.47 -5.27
CA ALA A 383 -42.16 20.77 -5.64
C ALA A 383 -41.14 19.88 -4.89
N ILE A 384 -41.42 19.58 -3.61
CA ILE A 384 -40.61 18.63 -2.82
C ILE A 384 -40.69 17.23 -3.43
N ALA A 385 -41.87 16.72 -3.72
CA ALA A 385 -42.05 15.41 -4.32
C ALA A 385 -41.32 15.29 -5.66
N MET A 386 -41.47 16.28 -6.55
CA MET A 386 -40.75 16.36 -7.83
C MET A 386 -39.23 16.30 -7.64
N SER A 387 -38.70 17.10 -6.72
CA SER A 387 -37.27 17.15 -6.44
C SER A 387 -36.72 15.83 -5.92
N MET A 388 -37.45 15.17 -5.01
CA MET A 388 -37.04 13.87 -4.45
C MET A 388 -37.07 12.75 -5.50
N ILE A 389 -38.07 12.73 -6.37
CA ILE A 389 -38.14 11.80 -7.51
C ILE A 389 -36.96 12.05 -8.47
N ALA A 390 -36.71 13.33 -8.82
CA ALA A 390 -35.62 13.70 -9.68
C ALA A 390 -34.26 13.28 -9.10
N PHE A 391 -33.99 13.55 -7.82
CA PHE A 391 -32.73 13.18 -7.16
C PHE A 391 -32.51 11.66 -7.12
N ASN A 392 -33.58 10.90 -6.92
CA ASN A 392 -33.49 9.45 -6.91
C ASN A 392 -33.05 8.91 -8.28
N ILE A 393 -33.69 9.35 -9.35
CA ILE A 393 -33.38 8.90 -10.71
C ILE A 393 -32.00 9.41 -11.16
N LEU A 394 -31.69 10.70 -10.95
CA LEU A 394 -30.41 11.30 -11.30
C LEU A 394 -29.26 10.70 -10.48
N GLY A 395 -29.51 10.29 -9.24
CA GLY A 395 -28.55 9.56 -8.41
C GLY A 395 -28.15 8.22 -9.01
N VAL A 396 -29.09 7.50 -9.62
CA VAL A 396 -28.79 6.25 -10.36
C VAL A 396 -27.95 6.53 -11.63
N VAL A 397 -28.20 7.64 -12.32
CA VAL A 397 -27.38 8.06 -13.49
C VAL A 397 -25.95 8.35 -13.06
N VAL A 398 -25.75 9.07 -11.96
CA VAL A 398 -24.41 9.33 -11.39
C VAL A 398 -23.71 8.01 -11.01
N LEU A 399 -24.44 7.07 -10.39
CA LEU A 399 -23.89 5.77 -10.05
C LEU A 399 -23.47 4.98 -11.29
N TYR A 400 -24.25 5.03 -12.36
CA TYR A 400 -23.92 4.39 -13.64
C TYR A 400 -22.56 4.87 -14.15
N ASP A 401 -22.30 6.16 -14.15
CA ASP A 401 -21.04 6.72 -14.63
C ASP A 401 -19.87 6.41 -13.70
N ILE A 402 -20.08 6.47 -12.38
CA ILE A 402 -19.06 6.05 -11.40
C ILE A 402 -18.68 4.58 -11.57
N CYS A 403 -19.64 3.72 -11.93
CA CYS A 403 -19.38 2.31 -12.21
C CYS A 403 -18.77 2.05 -13.59
N SER A 404 -18.73 3.04 -14.48
CA SER A 404 -18.14 2.92 -15.82
C SER A 404 -16.60 2.77 -15.75
N PRO A 405 -15.96 2.00 -16.66
CA PRO A 405 -16.55 1.10 -17.66
C PRO A 405 -17.21 -0.11 -17.01
N LEU A 406 -18.39 -0.48 -17.54
CA LEU A 406 -19.23 -1.51 -16.96
C LEU A 406 -18.70 -2.92 -17.29
N ASN A 407 -18.50 -3.73 -16.26
CA ASN A 407 -18.39 -5.19 -16.37
C ASN A 407 -19.71 -5.85 -15.92
N LYS A 408 -19.79 -7.19 -16.03
CA LYS A 408 -20.99 -7.92 -15.62
C LYS A 408 -21.41 -7.62 -14.17
N TYR A 409 -20.44 -7.57 -13.24
CA TYR A 409 -20.66 -7.29 -11.84
C TYR A 409 -21.17 -5.86 -11.61
N ARG A 410 -20.51 -4.85 -12.19
CA ARG A 410 -20.90 -3.43 -12.05
C ARG A 410 -22.26 -3.14 -12.68
N LYS A 411 -22.55 -3.77 -13.82
CA LYS A 411 -23.88 -3.72 -14.44
C LYS A 411 -24.94 -4.25 -13.48
N SER A 412 -24.67 -5.37 -12.79
CA SER A 412 -25.57 -5.91 -11.79
C SER A 412 -25.77 -4.97 -10.60
N ILE A 413 -24.72 -4.27 -10.14
CA ILE A 413 -24.83 -3.25 -9.09
C ILE A 413 -25.79 -2.15 -9.51
N VAL A 414 -25.58 -1.56 -10.68
CA VAL A 414 -26.44 -0.47 -11.18
C VAL A 414 -27.88 -0.92 -11.32
N ILE A 415 -28.13 -2.12 -11.86
CA ILE A 415 -29.48 -2.68 -12.00
C ILE A 415 -30.11 -2.92 -10.62
N ALA A 416 -29.37 -3.49 -9.68
CA ALA A 416 -29.88 -3.75 -8.33
C ALA A 416 -30.25 -2.45 -7.61
N ILE A 417 -29.39 -1.43 -7.69
CA ILE A 417 -29.67 -0.13 -7.08
C ILE A 417 -30.82 0.59 -7.78
N ALA A 418 -30.90 0.55 -9.11
CA ALA A 418 -32.02 1.10 -9.85
C ALA A 418 -33.34 0.41 -9.44
N PHE A 419 -33.34 -0.91 -9.24
CA PHE A 419 -34.49 -1.66 -8.75
C PHE A 419 -34.87 -1.24 -7.32
N ILE A 420 -33.90 -1.16 -6.39
CA ILE A 420 -34.14 -0.71 -5.01
C ILE A 420 -34.70 0.72 -5.00
N ALA A 421 -34.11 1.61 -5.77
CA ALA A 421 -34.56 2.99 -5.92
C ALA A 421 -36.00 3.09 -6.44
N THR A 422 -36.33 2.34 -7.49
CA THR A 422 -37.68 2.32 -8.07
C THR A 422 -38.68 1.67 -7.12
N ALA A 423 -38.31 0.55 -6.47
CA ALA A 423 -39.16 -0.13 -5.48
C ALA A 423 -39.44 0.76 -4.27
N SER A 424 -38.47 1.50 -3.76
CA SER A 424 -38.67 2.43 -2.65
C SER A 424 -39.62 3.58 -3.01
N LEU A 425 -39.47 4.15 -4.23
CA LEU A 425 -40.42 5.17 -4.72
C LEU A 425 -41.82 4.60 -4.90
N ALA A 426 -41.98 3.41 -5.48
CA ALA A 426 -43.28 2.75 -5.64
C ALA A 426 -43.95 2.45 -4.31
N THR A 427 -43.19 1.91 -3.35
CA THR A 427 -43.70 1.64 -1.99
C THR A 427 -44.12 2.93 -1.29
N SER A 428 -43.32 3.97 -1.37
CA SER A 428 -43.63 5.30 -0.82
C SER A 428 -44.90 5.89 -1.46
N ALA A 429 -45.06 5.75 -2.77
CA ALA A 429 -46.27 6.20 -3.47
C ALA A 429 -47.50 5.45 -2.99
N ILE A 430 -47.47 4.09 -2.89
CA ILE A 430 -48.56 3.26 -2.40
C ILE A 430 -48.98 3.70 -0.99
N ILE A 431 -48.02 3.87 -0.10
CA ILE A 431 -48.27 4.30 1.29
C ILE A 431 -48.88 5.70 1.31
N SER A 432 -48.37 6.63 0.52
CA SER A 432 -48.86 8.00 0.46
C SER A 432 -50.29 8.07 -0.03
N TYR A 433 -50.64 7.35 -1.10
CA TYR A 433 -52.00 7.34 -1.64
C TYR A 433 -52.98 6.55 -0.74
N THR A 434 -52.56 5.48 -0.09
CA THR A 434 -53.45 4.69 0.80
C THR A 434 -53.69 5.37 2.13
N SER A 435 -52.71 6.06 2.70
CA SER A 435 -52.84 6.77 3.98
C SER A 435 -53.40 8.18 3.86
N ASN A 436 -53.49 8.70 2.64
CA ASN A 436 -53.81 10.07 2.33
C ASN A 436 -52.92 11.10 3.08
N LYS A 437 -51.67 10.73 3.28
CA LYS A 437 -50.64 11.52 3.96
C LYS A 437 -49.29 11.32 3.26
N ALA A 438 -48.32 12.19 3.56
CA ALA A 438 -46.94 11.94 3.15
C ALA A 438 -46.47 10.61 3.75
N ASP A 439 -45.69 9.85 2.95
CA ASP A 439 -45.10 8.60 3.40
C ASP A 439 -44.31 8.78 4.72
N PRO A 440 -44.58 8.01 5.76
CA PRO A 440 -43.94 8.18 7.07
C PRO A 440 -42.44 7.79 7.08
N VAL A 441 -42.00 6.97 6.11
CA VAL A 441 -40.61 6.49 6.06
C VAL A 441 -39.69 7.48 5.35
N PHE A 442 -40.03 7.84 4.11
CA PHE A 442 -39.21 8.74 3.28
C PHE A 442 -39.78 10.15 3.22
N GLY A 443 -41.03 10.34 3.63
CA GLY A 443 -41.69 11.62 3.69
C GLY A 443 -42.04 12.25 2.36
N ILE A 444 -42.12 11.45 1.27
CA ILE A 444 -42.46 11.94 -0.06
C ILE A 444 -43.96 12.14 -0.19
N PRO A 445 -44.47 13.36 -0.44
CA PRO A 445 -45.89 13.62 -0.55
C PRO A 445 -46.43 13.30 -1.95
N PHE A 446 -46.42 12.03 -2.35
CA PHE A 446 -46.90 11.61 -3.68
C PHE A 446 -48.36 11.97 -3.96
N MET A 447 -49.20 12.03 -2.94
CA MET A 447 -50.58 12.44 -3.07
C MET A 447 -50.74 13.85 -3.64
N GLU A 448 -49.73 14.72 -3.52
CA GLU A 448 -49.73 16.08 -4.04
C GLU A 448 -49.26 16.13 -5.50
N MET A 449 -48.84 15.03 -6.08
CA MET A 449 -48.41 14.95 -7.46
C MET A 449 -49.61 14.80 -8.41
N ASN A 450 -49.57 15.58 -9.48
CA ASN A 450 -50.56 15.50 -10.56
C ASN A 450 -49.90 15.17 -11.90
N GLY A 451 -50.67 14.91 -12.93
CA GLY A 451 -50.16 14.52 -14.25
C GLY A 451 -49.14 15.49 -14.83
N PRO A 452 -49.40 16.82 -14.87
CA PRO A 452 -48.42 17.80 -15.30
C PRO A 452 -47.10 17.78 -14.50
N ALA A 453 -47.18 17.64 -13.16
CA ALA A 453 -45.97 17.60 -12.31
C ALA A 453 -45.11 16.36 -12.61
N TYR A 454 -45.69 15.19 -12.86
CA TYR A 454 -44.97 14.01 -13.30
C TYR A 454 -44.28 14.20 -14.64
N LEU A 455 -45.02 14.80 -15.63
CA LEU A 455 -44.48 15.05 -16.95
C LEU A 455 -43.28 16.02 -16.90
N ILE A 456 -43.41 17.12 -16.17
CA ILE A 456 -42.34 18.10 -15.98
C ILE A 456 -41.14 17.48 -15.31
N THR A 457 -41.33 16.66 -14.27
CA THR A 457 -40.22 15.94 -13.60
C THR A 457 -39.49 15.03 -14.58
N ALA A 458 -40.24 14.28 -15.41
CA ALA A 458 -39.65 13.41 -16.43
C ALA A 458 -38.83 14.20 -17.45
N ILE A 459 -39.35 15.34 -17.95
CA ILE A 459 -38.63 16.23 -18.91
C ILE A 459 -37.34 16.74 -18.26
N ILE A 460 -37.39 17.25 -17.03
CA ILE A 460 -36.21 17.78 -16.31
C ILE A 460 -35.15 16.66 -16.16
N VAL A 461 -35.54 15.46 -15.74
CA VAL A 461 -34.63 14.35 -15.56
C VAL A 461 -33.98 13.93 -16.88
N ILE A 462 -34.76 13.81 -17.96
CA ILE A 462 -34.24 13.42 -19.28
C ILE A 462 -33.24 14.46 -19.82
N VAL A 463 -33.61 15.74 -19.78
CA VAL A 463 -32.74 16.83 -20.28
C VAL A 463 -31.47 16.95 -19.48
N LEU A 464 -31.56 16.90 -18.15
CA LEU A 464 -30.41 17.03 -17.29
C LEU A 464 -29.50 15.79 -17.35
N SER A 465 -30.06 14.59 -17.49
CA SER A 465 -29.26 13.39 -17.72
C SER A 465 -28.46 13.46 -19.02
N GLY A 466 -29.06 13.98 -20.09
CA GLY A 466 -28.38 14.21 -21.36
C GLY A 466 -27.24 15.21 -21.25
N ILE A 467 -27.49 16.36 -20.61
CA ILE A 467 -26.46 17.39 -20.36
C ILE A 467 -25.33 16.83 -19.49
N TYR A 468 -25.67 16.09 -18.44
CA TYR A 468 -24.69 15.48 -17.56
C TYR A 468 -23.78 14.49 -18.29
N THR A 469 -24.35 13.63 -19.13
CA THR A 469 -23.56 12.66 -19.90
C THR A 469 -22.52 13.38 -20.78
N VAL A 470 -22.89 14.50 -21.40
CA VAL A 470 -21.95 15.31 -22.19
C VAL A 470 -20.88 15.94 -21.30
N LEU A 471 -21.27 16.55 -20.18
CA LEU A 471 -20.32 17.15 -19.22
C LEU A 471 -19.37 16.10 -18.63
N TYR A 472 -19.87 14.92 -18.31
CA TYR A 472 -19.05 13.83 -17.79
C TYR A 472 -18.06 13.32 -18.86
N GLN A 473 -18.44 13.29 -20.12
CA GLN A 473 -17.51 12.96 -21.21
C GLN A 473 -16.37 13.99 -21.35
N ILE A 474 -16.66 15.27 -21.11
CA ILE A 474 -15.68 16.34 -21.24
C ILE A 474 -14.75 16.41 -20.01
N PHE A 475 -15.31 16.31 -18.80
CA PHE A 475 -14.58 16.54 -17.56
C PHE A 475 -14.22 15.27 -16.79
N GLY A 476 -14.92 14.16 -17.02
CA GLY A 476 -14.83 12.91 -16.28
C GLY A 476 -14.08 11.79 -16.99
N LYS A 477 -13.98 11.87 -18.32
CA LYS A 477 -13.20 10.90 -19.09
C LYS A 477 -11.72 11.29 -19.03
N ASP A 478 -11.03 10.85 -17.99
CA ASP A 478 -9.58 10.79 -18.07
C ASP A 478 -9.21 9.66 -19.03
N ASN A 479 -8.15 9.84 -19.82
CA ASN A 479 -7.53 8.81 -20.67
C ASN A 479 -6.92 7.64 -19.84
N GLU A 480 -7.43 7.42 -18.63
CA GLU A 480 -6.91 6.50 -17.62
C GLU A 480 -7.42 5.06 -17.78
N TYR A 481 -8.33 4.81 -18.73
CA TYR A 481 -8.94 3.49 -18.92
C TYR A 481 -8.66 2.87 -20.28
N GLU A 482 -7.72 3.41 -21.02
CA GLU A 482 -7.22 2.76 -22.23
C GLU A 482 -6.19 1.69 -21.83
N ASN A 483 -6.63 0.42 -22.01
CA ASN A 483 -6.00 -0.91 -21.94
C ASN A 483 -5.88 -1.56 -20.58
#